data_5cc1f510f674b4fccef85ffdcf5c671a
#
_entry.id   5cc1f510f674b4fccef85ffdcf5c671a
#
_cell.length_a   1.000
_cell.length_b   1.000
_cell.length_c   1.000
_cell.angle_alpha   90.00
_cell.angle_beta   90.00
_cell.angle_gamma   90.00
#
_symmetry.space_group_name_H-M   'P 1'
#
loop_
_entity.id
_entity.type
_entity.pdbx_description
1 polymer ?
#
loop_
_entity_poly.entity_id
_entity_poly.type
_entity_poly.pdbx_seq_one_letter_code
_entity_poly.pdbx_strand_id
1 'polypeptide(L)'
;MAETYTLHVAGLTRELKICPIHEHLQIAAFILFSDIELTEACAKELASKCPDCDYILTAECKGIPLAYEMSRIMGKPYIVARKMVKAYMTNTLAVEVQSITTAGKQTLYLDGEKAEWIRGKRILLVDDVISTGESIAALEQ
;
A
#
# COMPACT_ATOMS: atom_id res chain seq x y z
N MET A 1 -12.15 25.29 12.64
CA MET A 1 -10.85 24.63 12.36
C MET A 1 -11.07 23.15 12.23
N ALA A 2 -10.41 22.52 11.29
CA ALA A 2 -10.49 21.08 11.15
C ALA A 2 -9.80 20.40 12.34
N GLU A 3 -10.41 19.36 12.85
CA GLU A 3 -9.77 18.56 13.88
C GLU A 3 -8.62 17.75 13.26
N THR A 4 -7.56 17.56 14.03
CA THR A 4 -6.40 16.80 13.62
C THR A 4 -6.04 15.76 14.68
N TYR A 5 -5.31 14.75 14.26
CA TYR A 5 -4.70 13.76 15.13
C TYR A 5 -3.20 13.87 14.99
N THR A 6 -2.50 14.00 16.10
CA THR A 6 -1.03 14.07 16.09
C THR A 6 -0.46 12.66 16.05
N LEU A 7 0.27 12.36 14.98
CA LEU A 7 0.91 11.05 14.79
C LEU A 7 2.42 11.20 14.94
N HIS A 8 3.02 10.31 15.74
CA HIS A 8 4.47 10.17 15.85
C HIS A 8 4.88 8.87 15.16
N VAL A 9 5.63 8.96 14.10
CA VAL A 9 6.05 7.79 13.32
C VAL A 9 7.42 8.01 12.69
N ALA A 10 8.26 6.99 12.75
CA ALA A 10 9.60 7.01 12.16
C ALA A 10 10.44 8.22 12.57
N GLY A 11 10.30 8.65 13.84
CA GLY A 11 11.01 9.82 14.38
C GLY A 11 10.44 11.16 13.96
N LEU A 12 9.34 11.18 13.22
CA LEU A 12 8.68 12.40 12.75
C LEU A 12 7.33 12.60 13.42
N THR A 13 6.85 13.83 13.40
CA THR A 13 5.53 14.21 13.92
C THR A 13 4.71 14.80 12.77
N ARG A 14 3.46 14.35 12.64
CA ARG A 14 2.54 14.87 11.63
C ARG A 14 1.16 15.08 12.22
N GLU A 15 0.49 16.16 11.77
CA GLU A 15 -0.89 16.45 12.10
C GLU A 15 -1.78 15.90 10.99
N LEU A 16 -2.51 14.84 11.27
CA LEU A 16 -3.39 14.19 10.28
C LEU A 16 -4.80 14.76 10.38
N LYS A 17 -5.41 15.05 9.24
CA LYS A 17 -6.80 15.48 9.20
C LYS A 17 -7.71 14.35 9.61
N ILE A 18 -8.67 14.64 10.47
CA ILE A 18 -9.72 13.70 10.81
C ILE A 18 -10.84 13.85 9.80
N CYS A 19 -11.15 12.76 9.12
CA CYS A 19 -12.13 12.72 8.03
C CYS A 19 -13.25 11.75 8.37
N PRO A 20 -14.53 12.19 8.31
CA PRO A 20 -15.65 11.27 8.48
C PRO A 20 -15.79 10.36 7.26
N ILE A 21 -15.97 9.07 7.52
CA ILE A 21 -16.26 8.08 6.50
C ILE A 21 -17.78 7.86 6.41
N HIS A 22 -18.40 7.73 7.57
CA HIS A 22 -19.86 7.67 7.73
C HIS A 22 -20.23 8.15 9.14
N GLU A 23 -21.52 8.10 9.46
CA GLU A 23 -22.08 8.68 10.69
C GLU A 23 -21.34 8.28 11.98
N HIS A 24 -20.85 7.05 12.04
CA HIS A 24 -20.21 6.50 13.25
C HIS A 24 -18.71 6.19 13.08
N LEU A 25 -18.09 6.62 11.99
CA LEU A 25 -16.69 6.32 11.73
C LEU A 25 -15.94 7.52 11.18
N GLN A 26 -14.85 7.87 11.85
CA GLN A 26 -13.89 8.85 11.38
C GLN A 26 -12.52 8.20 11.27
N ILE A 27 -11.72 8.68 10.34
CA ILE A 27 -10.32 8.25 10.21
C ILE A 27 -9.40 9.46 10.27
N ALA A 28 -8.18 9.22 10.74
CA ALA A 28 -7.09 10.17 10.61
C ALA A 28 -6.39 9.86 9.28
N ALA A 29 -6.42 10.79 8.34
CA ALA A 29 -5.92 10.56 6.99
C ALA A 29 -4.40 10.55 6.97
N PHE A 30 -3.81 9.37 6.78
CA PHE A 30 -2.37 9.18 6.61
C PHE A 30 -2.05 9.12 5.13
N ILE A 31 -1.38 10.15 4.61
CA ILE A 31 -1.11 10.31 3.19
C ILE A 31 0.37 10.59 2.97
N LEU A 32 1.01 9.74 2.18
CA LEU A 32 2.43 9.86 1.85
C LEU A 32 2.70 10.71 0.62
N PHE A 33 1.68 10.96 -0.20
CA PHE A 33 1.83 11.78 -1.40
C PHE A 33 2.36 13.17 -1.05
N SER A 34 3.38 13.60 -1.75
CA SER A 34 4.07 14.88 -1.56
C SER A 34 4.85 15.03 -0.26
N ASP A 35 4.76 14.07 0.65
CA ASP A 35 5.53 14.09 1.89
C ASP A 35 6.76 13.19 1.76
N ILE A 36 7.78 13.70 1.12
CA ILE A 36 9.00 12.97 0.81
C ILE A 36 9.73 12.56 2.08
N GLU A 37 9.85 13.47 3.04
CA GLU A 37 10.52 13.21 4.31
C GLU A 37 9.88 12.05 5.06
N LEU A 38 8.55 12.07 5.16
CA LEU A 38 7.80 11.01 5.84
C LEU A 38 7.93 9.69 5.11
N THR A 39 7.82 9.69 3.78
CA THR A 39 7.96 8.48 2.97
C THR A 39 9.35 7.85 3.14
N GLU A 40 10.40 8.65 3.05
CA GLU A 40 11.77 8.16 3.22
C GLU A 40 12.00 7.60 4.62
N ALA A 41 11.53 8.31 5.65
CA ALA A 41 11.70 7.89 7.03
C ALA A 41 10.98 6.57 7.33
N CYS A 42 9.73 6.46 6.89
CA CYS A 42 8.94 5.23 7.07
C CYS A 42 9.56 4.06 6.31
N ALA A 43 9.97 4.27 5.07
CA ALA A 43 10.57 3.22 4.26
C ALA A 43 11.88 2.72 4.86
N LYS A 44 12.71 3.62 5.35
CA LYS A 44 13.99 3.27 6.00
C LYS A 44 13.76 2.42 7.24
N GLU A 45 12.82 2.82 8.09
CA GLU A 45 12.52 2.09 9.32
C GLU A 45 11.94 0.71 9.01
N LEU A 46 10.98 0.63 8.11
CA LEU A 46 10.38 -0.64 7.72
C LEU A 46 11.39 -1.57 7.06
N ALA A 47 12.20 -1.07 6.13
CA ALA A 47 13.21 -1.87 5.45
C ALA A 47 14.21 -2.48 6.43
N SER A 48 14.54 -1.76 7.52
CA SER A 48 15.45 -2.26 8.55
C SER A 48 14.86 -3.40 9.38
N LYS A 49 13.53 -3.51 9.41
CA LYS A 49 12.81 -4.50 10.23
C LYS A 49 12.25 -5.66 9.41
N CYS A 50 12.15 -5.50 8.09
CA CYS A 50 11.57 -6.53 7.23
C CYS A 50 12.57 -7.65 6.93
N PRO A 51 12.08 -8.90 6.83
CA PRO A 51 12.92 -9.99 6.35
C PRO A 51 13.28 -9.79 4.87
N ASP A 52 14.29 -10.51 4.41
CA ASP A 52 14.67 -10.48 2.99
C ASP A 52 13.54 -11.01 2.10
N CYS A 53 13.44 -10.44 0.91
CA CYS A 53 12.42 -10.81 -0.06
C CYS A 53 12.99 -10.74 -1.48
N ASP A 54 12.24 -11.27 -2.44
CA ASP A 54 12.62 -11.20 -3.86
C ASP A 54 11.88 -10.07 -4.59
N TYR A 55 10.65 -9.80 -4.19
CA TYR A 55 9.79 -8.76 -4.76
C TYR A 55 8.97 -8.09 -3.69
N ILE A 56 8.61 -6.83 -3.95
CA ILE A 56 7.70 -6.06 -3.12
C ILE A 56 6.39 -5.91 -3.89
N LEU A 57 5.25 -6.15 -3.25
CA LEU A 57 3.93 -6.01 -3.85
C LEU A 57 3.08 -5.05 -3.05
N THR A 58 2.46 -4.11 -3.72
CA THR A 58 1.51 -3.18 -3.11
C THR A 58 0.28 -3.04 -4.01
N ALA A 59 -0.81 -2.56 -3.43
CA ALA A 59 -2.01 -2.23 -4.17
C ALA A 59 -2.07 -0.73 -4.45
N GLU A 60 -2.65 -0.37 -5.61
CA GLU A 60 -2.90 1.03 -5.97
C GLU A 60 -3.76 1.70 -4.87
N CYS A 61 -3.53 2.94 -4.39
CA CYS A 61 -2.47 3.79 -4.93
C CYS A 61 -1.61 4.42 -3.83
N LYS A 62 -2.13 4.63 -2.59
CA LYS A 62 -1.42 5.41 -1.56
C LYS A 62 -0.19 4.72 -0.98
N GLY A 63 -0.09 3.41 -1.11
CA GLY A 63 1.08 2.65 -0.69
C GLY A 63 2.22 2.67 -1.69
N ILE A 64 2.00 3.17 -2.90
CA ILE A 64 3.01 3.15 -3.97
C ILE A 64 4.29 3.92 -3.59
N PRO A 65 4.22 5.14 -3.03
CA PRO A 65 5.44 5.84 -2.64
C PRO A 65 6.28 5.06 -1.64
N LEU A 66 5.64 4.43 -0.67
CA LEU A 66 6.32 3.60 0.34
C LEU A 66 6.98 2.38 -0.31
N ALA A 67 6.26 1.67 -1.16
CA ALA A 67 6.77 0.50 -1.87
C ALA A 67 7.95 0.87 -2.77
N TYR A 68 7.86 1.99 -3.50
CA TYR A 68 8.95 2.48 -4.34
C TYR A 68 10.21 2.75 -3.51
N GLU A 69 10.08 3.49 -2.42
CA GLU A 69 11.23 3.86 -1.60
C GLU A 69 11.85 2.64 -0.90
N MET A 70 11.03 1.71 -0.42
CA MET A 70 11.52 0.45 0.13
C MET A 70 12.26 -0.38 -0.94
N SER A 71 11.72 -0.40 -2.17
CA SER A 71 12.35 -1.05 -3.32
C SER A 71 13.74 -0.48 -3.58
N ARG A 72 13.87 0.85 -3.54
CA ARG A 72 15.16 1.52 -3.73
C ARG A 72 16.16 1.15 -2.63
N ILE A 73 15.73 1.18 -1.37
CA ILE A 73 16.59 0.88 -0.21
C ILE A 73 17.00 -0.59 -0.20
N MET A 74 16.05 -1.50 -0.43
CA MET A 74 16.29 -2.95 -0.36
C MET A 74 16.93 -3.52 -1.63
N GLY A 75 16.94 -2.77 -2.72
CA GLY A 75 17.47 -3.23 -4.00
C GLY A 75 16.62 -4.32 -4.63
N LYS A 76 15.29 -4.31 -4.39
CA LYS A 76 14.35 -5.31 -4.90
C LYS A 76 13.29 -4.64 -5.75
N PRO A 77 12.85 -5.26 -6.86
CA PRO A 77 11.78 -4.68 -7.68
C PRO A 77 10.44 -4.68 -6.95
N TYR A 78 9.57 -3.74 -7.30
CA TYR A 78 8.23 -3.70 -6.76
C TYR A 78 7.20 -3.83 -7.87
N ILE A 79 6.04 -4.36 -7.51
CA ILE A 79 4.91 -4.59 -8.42
C ILE A 79 3.67 -3.96 -7.79
N VAL A 80 2.81 -3.39 -8.62
CA VAL A 80 1.58 -2.74 -8.18
C VAL A 80 0.38 -3.51 -8.70
N ALA A 81 -0.47 -4.00 -7.78
CA ALA A 81 -1.78 -4.51 -8.13
C ALA A 81 -2.69 -3.31 -8.42
N ARG A 82 -3.29 -3.29 -9.60
CA ARG A 82 -4.05 -2.14 -10.09
C ARG A 82 -5.54 -2.31 -9.82
N LYS A 83 -6.26 -1.20 -9.80
CA LYS A 83 -7.72 -1.20 -9.59
C LYS A 83 -8.52 -1.33 -10.89
N MET A 84 -7.84 -1.22 -12.01
CA MET A 84 -8.42 -1.37 -13.34
C MET A 84 -7.45 -2.12 -14.24
N VAL A 85 -7.98 -2.86 -15.20
CA VAL A 85 -7.16 -3.50 -16.24
C VAL A 85 -6.59 -2.39 -17.14
N LYS A 86 -5.31 -2.45 -17.40
CA LYS A 86 -4.60 -1.48 -18.27
C LYS A 86 -4.24 -2.13 -19.61
N ALA A 87 -4.09 -1.30 -20.63
CA ALA A 87 -3.83 -1.79 -21.98
C ALA A 87 -2.60 -2.68 -22.13
N TYR A 88 -1.60 -2.50 -21.26
CA TYR A 88 -0.37 -3.28 -21.30
C TYR A 88 -0.47 -4.62 -20.57
N MET A 89 -1.59 -4.88 -19.88
CA MET A 89 -1.77 -6.12 -19.12
C MET A 89 -2.26 -7.26 -20.00
N THR A 90 -1.69 -8.43 -19.80
CA THR A 90 -2.07 -9.66 -20.48
C THR A 90 -2.29 -10.78 -19.47
N ASN A 91 -3.25 -11.68 -19.76
CA ASN A 91 -3.58 -12.80 -18.88
C ASN A 91 -3.77 -12.37 -17.42
N THR A 92 -4.52 -11.28 -17.23
CA THR A 92 -4.69 -10.59 -15.96
C THR A 92 -5.35 -11.48 -14.90
N LEU A 93 -4.75 -11.51 -13.72
CA LEU A 93 -5.36 -12.13 -12.53
C LEU A 93 -6.20 -11.08 -11.80
N ALA A 94 -7.30 -11.52 -11.20
CA ALA A 94 -8.22 -10.62 -10.51
C ALA A 94 -8.64 -11.21 -9.16
N VAL A 95 -8.69 -10.34 -8.13
CA VAL A 95 -9.15 -10.68 -6.78
C VAL A 95 -10.09 -9.58 -6.29
N GLU A 96 -11.26 -9.96 -5.78
CA GLU A 96 -12.18 -8.99 -5.18
C GLU A 96 -11.78 -8.66 -3.74
N VAL A 97 -11.94 -7.38 -3.38
CA VAL A 97 -11.67 -6.91 -2.02
C VAL A 97 -12.73 -5.90 -1.59
N GLN A 98 -13.12 -5.98 -0.31
CA GLN A 98 -14.01 -5.01 0.32
C GLN A 98 -13.18 -4.06 1.17
N SER A 99 -13.23 -2.75 0.89
CA SER A 99 -12.50 -1.73 1.65
C SER A 99 -13.47 -0.91 2.49
N ILE A 100 -13.02 -0.49 3.69
CA ILE A 100 -13.81 0.39 4.55
C ILE A 100 -13.91 1.82 4.01
N THR A 101 -12.96 2.22 3.18
CA THR A 101 -12.88 3.59 2.64
C THR A 101 -13.56 3.75 1.29
N THR A 102 -14.03 2.65 0.70
CA THR A 102 -14.65 2.64 -0.61
C THR A 102 -16.00 1.93 -0.53
N ALA A 103 -17.04 2.56 -1.09
CA ALA A 103 -18.35 1.93 -1.16
C ALA A 103 -18.32 0.76 -2.16
N GLY A 104 -18.85 -0.39 -1.72
CA GLY A 104 -18.94 -1.58 -2.55
C GLY A 104 -17.63 -2.36 -2.64
N LYS A 105 -17.61 -3.36 -3.50
CA LYS A 105 -16.46 -4.22 -3.73
C LYS A 105 -15.55 -3.62 -4.77
N GLN A 106 -14.25 -3.74 -4.54
CA GLN A 106 -13.23 -3.41 -5.53
C GLN A 106 -12.54 -4.67 -5.99
N THR A 107 -11.98 -4.61 -7.20
CA THR A 107 -11.18 -5.71 -7.73
C THR A 107 -9.74 -5.23 -7.91
N LEU A 108 -8.81 -6.05 -7.46
CA LEU A 108 -7.39 -5.83 -7.71
C LEU A 108 -6.95 -6.71 -8.88
N TYR A 109 -6.17 -6.14 -9.78
CA TYR A 109 -5.71 -6.79 -10.99
C TYR A 109 -4.19 -6.85 -11.01
N LEU A 110 -3.66 -8.02 -11.36
CA LEU A 110 -2.24 -8.22 -11.53
C LEU A 110 -1.98 -8.69 -12.96
N ASP A 111 -1.05 -8.04 -13.65
CA ASP A 111 -0.61 -8.46 -14.97
C ASP A 111 -0.06 -9.89 -14.90
N GLY A 112 -0.51 -10.75 -15.80
CA GLY A 112 -0.09 -12.16 -15.86
C GLY A 112 1.41 -12.33 -16.02
N GLU A 113 2.06 -11.43 -16.75
CA GLU A 113 3.52 -11.42 -16.89
C GLU A 113 4.20 -11.21 -15.52
N LYS A 114 3.70 -10.23 -14.75
CA LYS A 114 4.21 -9.96 -13.41
C LYS A 114 3.94 -11.12 -12.46
N ALA A 115 2.77 -11.75 -12.59
CA ALA A 115 2.43 -12.93 -11.79
C ALA A 115 3.42 -14.07 -12.03
N GLU A 116 3.85 -14.28 -13.28
CA GLU A 116 4.87 -15.27 -13.59
C GLU A 116 6.24 -14.93 -12.97
N TRP A 117 6.61 -13.63 -12.95
CA TRP A 117 7.87 -13.21 -12.35
C TRP A 117 7.96 -13.57 -10.87
N ILE A 118 6.84 -13.47 -10.15
CA ILE A 118 6.81 -13.66 -8.70
C ILE A 118 6.49 -15.09 -8.27
N ARG A 119 6.18 -15.97 -9.21
CA ARG A 119 5.84 -17.36 -8.90
C ARG A 119 7.00 -18.06 -8.18
N GLY A 120 6.70 -18.61 -7.01
CA GLY A 120 7.71 -19.31 -6.20
C GLY A 120 8.72 -18.38 -5.53
N LYS A 121 8.50 -17.07 -5.54
CA LYS A 121 9.39 -16.09 -4.93
C LYS A 121 8.86 -15.63 -3.55
N ARG A 122 9.76 -15.07 -2.76
CA ARG A 122 9.39 -14.46 -1.47
C ARG A 122 8.89 -13.05 -1.72
N ILE A 123 7.65 -12.79 -1.35
CA ILE A 123 6.97 -11.51 -1.62
C ILE A 123 6.76 -10.77 -0.33
N LEU A 124 7.17 -9.51 -0.29
CA LEU A 124 6.87 -8.60 0.81
C LEU A 124 5.67 -7.76 0.42
N LEU A 125 4.59 -7.88 1.19
CA LEU A 125 3.38 -7.09 0.99
C LEU A 125 3.50 -5.77 1.74
N VAL A 126 3.25 -4.66 1.07
CA VAL A 126 3.40 -3.32 1.63
C VAL A 126 2.13 -2.51 1.40
N ASP A 127 1.69 -1.83 2.43
CA ASP A 127 0.59 -0.87 2.34
C ASP A 127 0.88 0.31 3.28
N ASP A 128 0.22 1.45 3.02
CA ASP A 128 0.40 2.65 3.85
C ASP A 128 -0.34 2.54 5.18
N VAL A 129 -1.55 1.96 5.16
CA VAL A 129 -2.39 1.76 6.35
C VAL A 129 -3.01 0.37 6.33
N ILE A 130 -2.83 -0.38 7.41
CA ILE A 130 -3.51 -1.66 7.60
C ILE A 130 -4.58 -1.45 8.66
N SER A 131 -5.83 -1.46 8.25
CA SER A 131 -6.99 -1.29 9.13
C SER A 131 -7.62 -2.64 9.44
N THR A 132 -8.53 -3.12 8.58
CA THR A 132 -9.15 -4.43 8.75
C THR A 132 -8.26 -5.56 8.24
N GLY A 133 -7.27 -5.24 7.42
CA GLY A 133 -6.39 -6.23 6.81
C GLY A 133 -6.94 -6.83 5.51
N GLU A 134 -8.09 -6.37 5.03
CA GLU A 134 -8.73 -6.94 3.84
C GLU A 134 -7.90 -6.72 2.57
N SER A 135 -7.30 -5.52 2.42
CA SER A 135 -6.47 -5.23 1.25
C SER A 135 -5.21 -6.11 1.20
N ILE A 136 -4.56 -6.28 2.34
CA ILE A 136 -3.37 -7.16 2.46
C ILE A 136 -3.77 -8.61 2.23
N ALA A 137 -4.90 -9.06 2.79
CA ALA A 137 -5.40 -10.42 2.59
C ALA A 137 -5.70 -10.70 1.12
N ALA A 138 -6.23 -9.72 0.39
CA ALA A 138 -6.47 -9.85 -1.05
C ALA A 138 -5.16 -10.01 -1.83
N LEU A 139 -4.10 -9.31 -1.42
CA LEU A 139 -2.79 -9.44 -2.07
C LEU A 139 -2.15 -10.81 -1.84
N GLU A 140 -2.47 -11.49 -0.74
CA GLU A 140 -1.95 -12.82 -0.44
C GLU A 140 -2.54 -13.91 -1.36
N GLN A 141 -3.69 -13.68 -1.94
CA GLN A 141 -4.37 -14.65 -2.80
C GLN A 141 -3.67 -14.82 -4.14
#